data_592ff3a09e52d78b12e17e9bc3478ca2
#
_entry.id   592ff3a09e52d78b12e17e9bc3478ca2
#
_cell.length_a   1.000
_cell.length_b   1.000
_cell.length_c   1.000
_cell.angle_alpha   90.00
_cell.angle_beta   90.00
_cell.angle_gamma   90.00
#
_symmetry.space_group_name_H-M   'P 1'
#
loop_
_entity.id
_entity.type
_entity.pdbx_description
1 polymer ?
#
loop_
_entity_poly.entity_id
_entity_poly.type
_entity_poly.pdbx_seq_one_letter_code
_entity_poly.pdbx_strand_id
1 'polypeptide(L)'
;MNYKNKRLFATFIILFVVSSCVRLYNGSFAQPDFKLTQPDNLGPNVEKWEDGARTKGDHNEFEWWYLDAKLEDGSLFVCYFYKVHFIRDRFFIGMNYSSKEHGEIFKLKYFKKNEVSFASDSCNVAMRNNYFIGNLRNYKISLDPNDFDGFGVDIDLSARLKPYRPQDGIIKAEEDFFAWLAAVPDGDINVKLYIDGKETQLKGDGYHDHNWGNTPLQRLFDGWVWFRGKTENHTVIASELYTSDERGGYDIPILYIANEKDGVIVNRFGQDGLFTKYANKIEGLYNKSNEPYFSSFELLTENGRHVKISGQDVIDNTNLFKRAGLPWPIRLAMSQAKIDPYYTRFDSELRYEFDEGTEDGYGVLEVMDLK
;
A
#
# COMPACT_ATOMS: atom_id res chain seq x y z
N MET A 1 24.49 -26.96 -27.23
CA MET A 1 23.10 -27.18 -26.78
C MET A 1 22.18 -26.46 -27.74
N ASN A 2 21.34 -27.19 -28.48
CA ASN A 2 20.67 -26.74 -29.70
C ASN A 2 19.61 -25.69 -29.46
N TYR A 3 19.59 -24.64 -30.26
CA TYR A 3 18.65 -23.50 -30.25
C TYR A 3 17.16 -23.90 -30.24
N LYS A 4 16.82 -25.09 -30.75
CA LYS A 4 15.46 -25.68 -30.70
C LYS A 4 15.01 -26.03 -29.28
N ASN A 5 15.93 -26.43 -28.39
CA ASN A 5 15.57 -26.80 -27.01
C ASN A 5 15.33 -25.58 -26.11
N LYS A 6 15.91 -24.43 -26.46
CA LYS A 6 15.63 -23.15 -25.71
C LYS A 6 14.23 -22.61 -26.01
N ARG A 7 13.72 -22.79 -27.23
CA ARG A 7 12.35 -22.35 -27.59
C ARG A 7 11.29 -23.26 -26.96
N LEU A 8 11.52 -24.58 -26.90
CA LEU A 8 10.60 -25.49 -26.22
C LEU A 8 10.53 -25.22 -24.71
N PHE A 9 11.68 -24.92 -24.08
CA PHE A 9 11.73 -24.62 -22.65
C PHE A 9 11.03 -23.28 -22.29
N ALA A 10 11.16 -22.27 -23.15
CA ALA A 10 10.45 -21.00 -22.98
C ALA A 10 8.93 -21.15 -23.17
N THR A 11 8.49 -21.98 -24.15
CA THR A 11 7.07 -22.26 -24.40
C THR A 11 6.45 -23.07 -23.25
N PHE A 12 7.19 -24.01 -22.65
CA PHE A 12 6.73 -24.78 -21.50
C PHE A 12 6.59 -23.91 -20.23
N ILE A 13 7.50 -22.96 -20.02
CA ILE A 13 7.41 -22.01 -18.87
C ILE A 13 6.23 -21.08 -19.04
N ILE A 14 5.94 -20.61 -20.27
CA ILE A 14 4.77 -19.76 -20.56
C ILE A 14 3.46 -20.51 -20.35
N LEU A 15 3.38 -21.77 -20.77
CA LEU A 15 2.20 -22.62 -20.56
C LEU A 15 1.99 -22.96 -19.08
N PHE A 16 3.07 -23.15 -18.30
CA PHE A 16 2.97 -23.44 -16.85
C PHE A 16 2.54 -22.22 -16.03
N VAL A 17 2.99 -21.02 -16.40
CA VAL A 17 2.55 -19.76 -15.75
C VAL A 17 1.09 -19.46 -16.07
N VAL A 18 0.64 -19.70 -17.29
CA VAL A 18 -0.77 -19.51 -17.70
C VAL A 18 -1.68 -20.57 -17.09
N SER A 19 -1.26 -21.84 -16.99
CA SER A 19 -2.10 -22.89 -16.41
C SER A 19 -2.20 -22.84 -14.88
N SER A 20 -1.23 -22.25 -14.18
CA SER A 20 -1.33 -22.04 -12.72
C SER A 20 -2.11 -20.77 -12.34
N CYS A 21 -2.27 -19.82 -13.26
CA CYS A 21 -3.12 -18.63 -13.05
C CYS A 21 -4.59 -18.85 -13.47
N VAL A 22 -4.89 -19.88 -14.26
CA VAL A 22 -6.24 -20.21 -14.72
C VAL A 22 -6.66 -21.57 -14.15
N ARG A 23 -6.83 -21.66 -12.84
CA ARG A 23 -7.82 -22.58 -12.29
C ARG A 23 -9.18 -21.90 -12.44
N LEU A 24 -9.89 -22.23 -13.51
CA LEU A 24 -11.31 -21.94 -13.62
C LEU A 24 -12.02 -22.57 -12.43
N TYR A 25 -12.44 -21.72 -11.52
CA TYR A 25 -13.24 -22.13 -10.37
C TYR A 25 -14.69 -22.27 -10.84
N ASN A 26 -15.13 -23.50 -11.07
CA ASN A 26 -16.54 -23.85 -11.25
C ASN A 26 -17.17 -24.11 -9.89
N GLY A 27 -17.36 -23.08 -9.09
CA GLY A 27 -18.12 -23.13 -7.84
C GLY A 27 -19.39 -22.31 -7.97
N SER A 28 -20.51 -22.83 -7.53
CA SER A 28 -21.76 -22.08 -7.42
C SER A 28 -21.57 -20.92 -6.45
N PHE A 29 -21.76 -19.69 -6.95
CA PHE A 29 -21.60 -18.46 -6.16
C PHE A 29 -22.72 -18.33 -5.13
N ALA A 30 -22.45 -18.67 -3.87
CA ALA A 30 -23.11 -17.99 -2.77
C ALA A 30 -22.54 -16.55 -2.73
N GLN A 31 -23.39 -15.54 -2.51
CA GLN A 31 -22.90 -14.17 -2.32
C GLN A 31 -21.84 -14.19 -1.22
N PRO A 32 -20.60 -13.71 -1.50
CA PRO A 32 -19.58 -13.70 -0.48
C PRO A 32 -20.01 -12.74 0.62
N ASP A 33 -20.19 -13.28 1.80
CA ASP A 33 -20.41 -12.50 3.02
C ASP A 33 -19.03 -11.93 3.38
N PHE A 34 -18.72 -10.70 2.96
CA PHE A 34 -17.54 -9.98 3.42
C PHE A 34 -17.69 -9.68 4.91
N LYS A 35 -17.63 -10.73 5.71
CA LYS A 35 -17.51 -10.59 7.16
C LYS A 35 -16.06 -10.35 7.49
N LEU A 36 -15.80 -9.16 8.00
CA LEU A 36 -14.63 -8.94 8.81
C LEU A 36 -14.72 -9.89 10.00
N THR A 37 -13.81 -10.84 10.03
CA THR A 37 -13.68 -11.72 11.17
C THR A 37 -12.38 -11.38 11.86
N GLN A 38 -12.47 -11.12 13.18
CA GLN A 38 -11.26 -11.02 13.99
C GLN A 38 -10.47 -12.32 13.86
N PRO A 39 -9.16 -12.28 13.62
CA PRO A 39 -8.34 -13.42 13.88
C PRO A 39 -8.52 -13.75 15.38
N ASP A 40 -8.65 -15.01 15.69
CA ASP A 40 -8.66 -15.48 17.06
C ASP A 40 -7.53 -14.80 17.83
N ASN A 41 -7.86 -14.04 18.89
CA ASN A 41 -6.96 -13.35 19.83
C ASN A 41 -6.63 -11.86 19.58
N LEU A 42 -7.24 -11.12 18.65
CA LEU A 42 -7.09 -9.65 18.64
C LEU A 42 -7.94 -9.02 19.75
N GLY A 43 -7.27 -8.33 20.66
CA GLY A 43 -7.90 -7.51 21.69
C GLY A 43 -8.39 -6.16 21.15
N PRO A 44 -8.95 -5.31 22.03
CA PRO A 44 -9.42 -3.97 21.65
C PRO A 44 -8.27 -3.01 21.30
N ASN A 45 -7.06 -3.30 21.75
CA ASN A 45 -5.85 -2.52 21.46
C ASN A 45 -4.96 -3.27 20.47
N VAL A 46 -4.21 -2.53 19.68
CA VAL A 46 -3.16 -3.10 18.83
C VAL A 46 -1.96 -3.44 19.70
N GLU A 47 -1.55 -4.70 19.62
CA GLU A 47 -0.40 -5.21 20.37
C GLU A 47 0.86 -5.22 19.48
N LYS A 48 2.03 -5.09 20.10
CA LYS A 48 3.32 -4.99 19.42
C LYS A 48 3.60 -6.12 18.43
N TRP A 49 3.15 -7.34 18.73
CA TRP A 49 3.35 -8.51 17.87
C TRP A 49 2.53 -8.45 16.57
N GLU A 50 1.47 -7.64 16.50
CA GLU A 50 0.64 -7.49 15.30
C GLU A 50 1.43 -6.85 14.15
N ASP A 51 2.43 -6.02 14.47
CA ASP A 51 3.37 -5.45 13.52
C ASP A 51 4.60 -6.34 13.24
N GLY A 52 4.67 -7.50 13.87
CA GLY A 52 5.65 -8.55 13.55
C GLY A 52 5.20 -9.40 12.37
N ALA A 53 6.07 -10.29 11.87
CA ALA A 53 5.77 -11.15 10.73
C ALA A 53 4.57 -12.06 10.99
N ARG A 54 3.58 -12.03 10.09
CA ARG A 54 2.30 -12.74 10.17
C ARG A 54 2.18 -13.92 9.21
N THR A 55 2.93 -13.92 8.11
CA THR A 55 2.94 -15.02 7.14
C THR A 55 4.01 -16.05 7.47
N LYS A 56 3.72 -17.33 7.17
CA LYS A 56 4.58 -18.47 7.48
C LYS A 56 5.48 -18.88 6.31
N GLY A 57 5.19 -18.40 5.11
CA GLY A 57 5.85 -18.78 3.86
C GLY A 57 5.04 -19.81 3.07
N ASP A 58 3.74 -19.91 3.33
CA ASP A 58 2.84 -20.76 2.57
C ASP A 58 2.60 -20.19 1.17
N HIS A 59 2.19 -21.04 0.24
CA HIS A 59 1.95 -20.63 -1.15
C HIS A 59 0.86 -19.56 -1.24
N ASN A 60 1.10 -18.52 -2.03
CA ASN A 60 0.29 -17.32 -2.23
C ASN A 60 0.32 -16.29 -1.10
N GLU A 61 1.02 -16.53 -0.01
CA GLU A 61 1.20 -15.51 1.02
C GLU A 61 2.05 -14.35 0.52
N PHE A 62 1.69 -13.17 0.99
CA PHE A 62 2.49 -11.96 0.85
C PHE A 62 2.43 -11.14 2.13
N GLU A 63 3.44 -10.27 2.34
CA GLU A 63 3.51 -9.39 3.49
C GLU A 63 4.46 -8.23 3.20
N TRP A 64 4.10 -7.01 3.63
CA TRP A 64 4.98 -5.86 3.52
C TRP A 64 4.83 -4.88 4.69
N TRP A 65 5.93 -4.25 5.02
CA TRP A 65 6.03 -3.09 5.90
C TRP A 65 6.29 -1.87 5.03
N TYR A 66 5.38 -0.92 5.07
CA TYR A 66 5.37 0.28 4.24
C TYR A 66 5.63 1.51 5.07
N LEU A 67 6.38 2.46 4.54
CA LEU A 67 6.54 3.80 5.09
C LEU A 67 6.39 4.81 3.96
N ASP A 68 5.64 5.87 4.21
CA ASP A 68 5.68 7.10 3.42
C ASP A 68 5.97 8.32 4.29
N ALA A 69 6.56 9.34 3.68
CA ALA A 69 6.86 10.61 4.32
C ALA A 69 6.70 11.77 3.36
N LYS A 70 6.08 12.85 3.84
CA LYS A 70 6.11 14.19 3.22
C LYS A 70 7.08 15.05 4.01
N LEU A 71 8.17 15.50 3.36
CA LEU A 71 9.25 16.21 4.00
C LEU A 71 9.08 17.74 3.90
N GLU A 72 9.73 18.49 4.78
CA GLU A 72 9.58 19.94 4.92
C GLU A 72 10.00 20.74 3.67
N ASP A 73 10.85 20.17 2.81
CA ASP A 73 11.26 20.75 1.53
C ASP A 73 10.24 20.45 0.39
N GLY A 74 9.15 19.75 0.72
CA GLY A 74 8.11 19.33 -0.21
C GLY A 74 8.43 18.01 -0.94
N SER A 75 9.57 17.37 -0.65
CA SER A 75 9.89 16.07 -1.20
C SER A 75 9.06 14.95 -0.54
N LEU A 76 8.90 13.85 -1.27
CA LEU A 76 8.17 12.66 -0.85
C LEU A 76 9.11 11.47 -0.85
N PHE A 77 9.06 10.67 0.21
CA PHE A 77 9.79 9.43 0.32
C PHE A 77 8.85 8.28 0.63
N VAL A 78 9.06 7.15 -0.03
CA VAL A 78 8.35 5.89 0.21
C VAL A 78 9.35 4.76 0.24
N CYS A 79 9.20 3.82 1.17
CA CYS A 79 9.84 2.52 1.07
C CYS A 79 8.93 1.41 1.57
N TYR A 80 9.19 0.20 1.08
CA TYR A 80 8.51 -1.00 1.53
C TYR A 80 9.46 -2.19 1.54
N PHE A 81 9.39 -2.96 2.61
CA PHE A 81 10.07 -4.23 2.78
C PHE A 81 9.07 -5.33 2.51
N TYR A 82 9.31 -6.13 1.48
CA TYR A 82 8.31 -7.04 0.92
C TYR A 82 8.80 -8.48 0.93
N LYS A 83 7.92 -9.40 1.34
CA LYS A 83 8.09 -10.83 1.10
C LYS A 83 6.85 -11.40 0.42
N VAL A 84 7.06 -12.32 -0.53
CA VAL A 84 6.00 -12.94 -1.31
C VAL A 84 6.36 -14.38 -1.65
N HIS A 85 5.36 -15.27 -1.52
CA HIS A 85 5.49 -16.71 -1.64
C HIS A 85 4.58 -17.27 -2.75
N PHE A 86 4.74 -16.80 -3.99
CA PHE A 86 3.93 -17.28 -5.12
C PHE A 86 4.56 -18.54 -5.76
N ILE A 87 5.21 -18.38 -6.92
CA ILE A 87 5.89 -19.49 -7.60
C ILE A 87 7.19 -19.87 -6.86
N ARG A 88 7.82 -18.89 -6.22
CA ARG A 88 9.00 -19.01 -5.36
C ARG A 88 9.05 -17.86 -4.38
N ASP A 89 9.77 -18.08 -3.28
CA ASP A 89 10.03 -17.02 -2.30
C ASP A 89 10.78 -15.86 -2.95
N ARG A 90 10.30 -14.65 -2.72
CA ARG A 90 10.97 -13.41 -3.12
C ARG A 90 10.95 -12.44 -1.96
N PHE A 91 12.09 -11.82 -1.74
CA PHE A 91 12.27 -10.79 -0.72
C PHE A 91 12.88 -9.58 -1.40
N PHE A 92 12.30 -8.41 -1.21
CA PHE A 92 12.80 -7.20 -1.85
C PHE A 92 12.44 -5.95 -1.08
N ILE A 93 13.23 -4.91 -1.29
CA ILE A 93 12.95 -3.56 -0.86
C ILE A 93 12.73 -2.73 -2.11
N GLY A 94 11.61 -1.99 -2.13
CA GLY A 94 11.39 -0.92 -3.08
C GLY A 94 11.43 0.42 -2.37
N MET A 95 11.92 1.45 -3.05
CA MET A 95 11.88 2.81 -2.58
C MET A 95 11.62 3.78 -3.73
N ASN A 96 10.94 4.87 -3.39
CA ASN A 96 10.71 6.00 -4.28
C ASN A 96 11.00 7.30 -3.51
N TYR A 97 11.82 8.16 -4.10
CA TYR A 97 12.03 9.51 -3.63
C TYR A 97 11.71 10.48 -4.76
N SER A 98 10.86 11.47 -4.48
CA SER A 98 10.47 12.49 -5.45
C SER A 98 10.74 13.87 -4.87
N SER A 99 11.50 14.69 -5.58
CA SER A 99 11.83 16.06 -5.19
C SER A 99 11.96 16.99 -6.40
N LYS A 100 11.86 18.29 -6.17
CA LYS A 100 12.09 19.29 -7.22
C LYS A 100 13.53 19.29 -7.73
N GLU A 101 14.50 18.99 -6.83
CA GLU A 101 15.93 19.03 -7.16
C GLU A 101 16.36 17.78 -7.96
N HIS A 102 15.90 16.60 -7.56
CA HIS A 102 16.38 15.32 -8.10
C HIS A 102 15.38 14.62 -9.03
N GLY A 103 14.15 15.15 -9.15
CA GLY A 103 13.06 14.45 -9.84
C GLY A 103 12.64 13.18 -9.09
N GLU A 104 12.27 12.14 -9.85
CA GLU A 104 11.88 10.84 -9.32
C GLU A 104 13.07 9.87 -9.32
N ILE A 105 13.40 9.31 -8.15
CA ILE A 105 14.38 8.24 -7.96
C ILE A 105 13.63 6.99 -7.49
N PHE A 106 13.53 5.97 -8.34
CA PHE A 106 12.97 4.67 -7.97
C PHE A 106 14.06 3.60 -7.95
N LYS A 107 14.11 2.80 -6.87
CA LYS A 107 15.02 1.67 -6.74
C LYS A 107 14.27 0.43 -6.25
N LEU A 108 14.68 -0.73 -6.76
CA LEU A 108 14.16 -2.04 -6.37
C LEU A 108 15.32 -3.01 -6.21
N LYS A 109 15.45 -3.61 -5.01
CA LYS A 109 16.52 -4.55 -4.68
C LYS A 109 15.95 -5.87 -4.19
N TYR A 110 16.37 -6.97 -4.80
CA TYR A 110 16.02 -8.34 -4.39
C TYR A 110 17.10 -8.92 -3.48
N PHE A 111 16.67 -9.71 -2.50
CA PHE A 111 17.52 -10.39 -1.53
C PHE A 111 17.28 -11.90 -1.55
N LYS A 112 18.30 -12.68 -1.14
CA LYS A 112 18.19 -14.13 -0.98
C LYS A 112 17.59 -14.48 0.39
N LYS A 113 17.03 -15.67 0.52
CA LYS A 113 16.43 -16.17 1.78
C LYS A 113 17.40 -16.14 2.97
N ASN A 114 18.70 -16.37 2.74
CA ASN A 114 19.72 -16.33 3.78
C ASN A 114 20.24 -14.92 4.09
N GLU A 115 19.74 -13.90 3.43
CA GLU A 115 20.09 -12.49 3.64
C GLU A 115 18.98 -11.71 4.36
N VAL A 116 17.88 -12.40 4.75
CA VAL A 116 16.69 -11.76 5.33
C VAL A 116 16.31 -12.39 6.66
N SER A 117 15.73 -11.58 7.54
CA SER A 117 15.13 -12.04 8.79
C SER A 117 13.88 -11.24 9.13
N PHE A 118 12.91 -11.90 9.75
CA PHE A 118 11.60 -11.34 10.12
C PHE A 118 11.24 -11.87 11.51
N ALA A 119 11.12 -10.99 12.51
CA ALA A 119 10.64 -11.36 13.83
C ALA A 119 9.11 -11.39 13.86
N SER A 120 8.53 -12.27 14.68
CA SER A 120 7.07 -12.41 14.80
C SER A 120 6.47 -11.72 16.03
N ASP A 121 7.31 -11.22 16.93
CA ASP A 121 6.91 -10.60 18.20
C ASP A 121 6.90 -9.05 18.14
N SER A 122 7.41 -8.49 17.07
CA SER A 122 7.44 -7.04 16.80
C SER A 122 7.90 -6.75 15.39
N CYS A 123 7.73 -5.51 14.92
CA CYS A 123 8.38 -5.05 13.71
C CYS A 123 9.91 -5.11 13.89
N ASN A 124 10.51 -6.12 13.32
CA ASN A 124 11.96 -6.26 13.23
C ASN A 124 12.27 -7.05 11.96
N VAL A 125 12.37 -6.31 10.87
CA VAL A 125 12.60 -6.81 9.52
C VAL A 125 13.99 -6.38 9.10
N ALA A 126 14.80 -7.32 8.65
CA ALA A 126 16.11 -7.01 8.11
C ALA A 126 16.35 -7.74 6.79
N MET A 127 16.97 -7.03 5.84
CA MET A 127 17.43 -7.54 4.55
C MET A 127 18.86 -7.05 4.31
N ARG A 128 19.86 -7.87 4.67
CA ARG A 128 21.28 -7.49 4.78
C ARG A 128 21.46 -6.35 5.80
N ASN A 129 22.03 -5.21 5.36
CA ASN A 129 22.23 -4.02 6.19
C ASN A 129 21.00 -3.10 6.26
N ASN A 130 19.96 -3.42 5.50
CA ASN A 130 18.73 -2.66 5.48
C ASN A 130 17.78 -3.18 6.55
N TYR A 131 17.11 -2.30 7.29
CA TYR A 131 16.21 -2.74 8.35
C TYR A 131 14.99 -1.80 8.52
N PHE A 132 13.94 -2.38 9.07
CA PHE A 132 12.72 -1.70 9.52
C PHE A 132 12.39 -2.26 10.91
N ILE A 133 12.63 -1.47 11.96
CA ILE A 133 12.52 -1.91 13.36
C ILE A 133 11.66 -0.93 14.14
N GLY A 134 10.66 -1.44 14.86
CA GLY A 134 9.77 -0.59 15.64
C GLY A 134 8.94 -1.31 16.71
N ASN A 135 8.12 -0.51 17.41
CA ASN A 135 7.38 -0.96 18.57
C ASN A 135 5.99 -0.30 18.71
N LEU A 136 5.38 0.10 17.59
CA LEU A 136 4.11 0.85 17.48
C LEU A 136 4.21 2.31 17.92
N ARG A 137 5.35 2.74 18.44
CA ARG A 137 5.55 4.14 18.87
C ARG A 137 6.79 4.77 18.24
N ASN A 138 7.88 4.06 18.20
CA ASN A 138 9.14 4.54 17.64
C ASN A 138 9.68 3.51 16.65
N TYR A 139 10.13 4.01 15.51
CA TYR A 139 10.68 3.19 14.44
C TYR A 139 12.02 3.74 13.97
N LYS A 140 12.88 2.82 13.56
CA LYS A 140 14.13 3.09 12.86
C LYS A 140 14.12 2.32 11.56
N ILE A 141 14.32 3.04 10.47
CA ILE A 141 14.41 2.45 9.13
C ILE A 141 15.73 2.88 8.52
N SER A 142 16.45 1.95 7.91
CA SER A 142 17.70 2.25 7.21
C SER A 142 17.76 1.53 5.87
N LEU A 143 18.17 2.25 4.84
CA LEU A 143 18.51 1.73 3.52
C LEU A 143 19.97 2.03 3.23
N ASP A 144 20.79 0.97 3.08
CA ASP A 144 22.24 1.06 2.81
C ASP A 144 22.48 1.59 1.39
N PRO A 145 23.18 2.74 1.21
CA PRO A 145 23.47 3.28 -0.12
C PRO A 145 24.19 2.30 -1.06
N ASN A 146 24.93 1.32 -0.53
CA ASN A 146 25.60 0.30 -1.33
C ASN A 146 24.63 -0.66 -2.02
N ASP A 147 23.43 -0.86 -1.49
CA ASP A 147 22.40 -1.71 -2.10
C ASP A 147 21.53 -0.95 -3.11
N PHE A 148 21.56 0.40 -3.11
CA PHE A 148 20.69 1.26 -3.91
C PHE A 148 21.45 2.27 -4.77
N ASP A 149 22.62 1.90 -5.29
CA ASP A 149 23.42 2.70 -6.22
C ASP A 149 23.70 4.13 -5.73
N GLY A 150 24.11 4.28 -4.49
CA GLY A 150 24.46 5.56 -3.86
C GLY A 150 23.29 6.31 -3.21
N PHE A 151 22.05 5.81 -3.32
CA PHE A 151 20.92 6.32 -2.58
C PHE A 151 20.74 5.56 -1.26
N GLY A 152 20.54 6.26 -0.16
CA GLY A 152 20.27 5.65 1.14
C GLY A 152 19.50 6.58 2.07
N VAL A 153 18.96 6.02 3.15
CA VAL A 153 18.30 6.80 4.20
C VAL A 153 18.53 6.18 5.57
N ASP A 154 18.62 7.04 6.60
CA ASP A 154 18.37 6.67 7.98
C ASP A 154 17.20 7.49 8.50
N ILE A 155 16.22 6.82 9.05
CA ILE A 155 14.94 7.41 9.45
C ILE A 155 14.65 7.07 10.90
N ASP A 156 14.30 8.10 11.68
CA ASP A 156 13.62 7.98 12.96
C ASP A 156 12.18 8.47 12.80
N LEU A 157 11.20 7.59 13.07
CA LEU A 157 9.77 7.90 13.06
C LEU A 157 9.19 7.74 14.46
N SER A 158 8.49 8.76 14.95
CA SER A 158 7.81 8.77 16.25
C SER A 158 6.32 9.01 16.08
N ALA A 159 5.50 8.04 16.51
CA ALA A 159 4.05 8.13 16.38
C ALA A 159 3.45 9.24 17.25
N ARG A 160 2.61 10.11 16.66
CA ARG A 160 1.73 11.07 17.33
C ARG A 160 0.40 10.42 17.71
N LEU A 161 -0.10 9.52 16.89
CA LEU A 161 -1.36 8.81 17.09
C LEU A 161 -1.12 7.36 17.48
N LYS A 162 -2.11 6.76 18.16
CA LYS A 162 -2.11 5.31 18.42
C LYS A 162 -2.29 4.53 17.14
N PRO A 163 -1.77 3.29 17.06
CA PRO A 163 -1.98 2.43 15.92
C PRO A 163 -3.47 2.16 15.68
N TYR A 164 -3.82 1.95 14.43
CA TYR A 164 -5.19 1.78 13.96
C TYR A 164 -5.30 0.56 13.05
N ARG A 165 -6.39 -0.19 13.21
CA ARG A 165 -6.85 -1.22 12.28
C ARG A 165 -8.26 -0.88 11.83
N PRO A 166 -8.61 -0.98 10.52
CA PRO A 166 -10.00 -0.90 10.08
C PRO A 166 -10.78 -2.07 10.69
N GLN A 167 -11.76 -1.80 11.54
CA GLN A 167 -12.45 -2.80 12.38
C GLN A 167 -11.46 -3.76 13.05
N ASP A 168 -11.36 -4.98 12.50
CA ASP A 168 -10.52 -6.06 12.99
C ASP A 168 -9.16 -6.15 12.28
N GLY A 169 -8.92 -5.25 11.31
CA GLY A 169 -7.72 -5.25 10.48
C GLY A 169 -7.68 -6.34 9.41
N ILE A 170 -8.71 -7.19 9.30
CA ILE A 170 -8.74 -8.29 8.33
C ILE A 170 -10.00 -8.25 7.48
N ILE A 171 -9.80 -8.23 6.17
CA ILE A 171 -10.85 -8.32 5.16
C ILE A 171 -10.84 -9.73 4.59
N LYS A 172 -11.87 -10.51 4.89
CA LYS A 172 -12.00 -11.91 4.46
C LYS A 172 -13.03 -12.08 3.37
N ALA A 173 -12.70 -12.96 2.43
CA ALA A 173 -13.60 -13.51 1.43
C ALA A 173 -13.40 -15.03 1.37
N GLU A 174 -14.29 -15.77 2.03
CA GLU A 174 -14.15 -17.22 2.28
C GLU A 174 -12.85 -17.53 3.04
N GLU A 175 -11.94 -18.32 2.44
CA GLU A 175 -10.63 -18.66 3.00
C GLU A 175 -9.53 -17.64 2.65
N ASP A 176 -9.79 -16.75 1.70
CA ASP A 176 -8.86 -15.71 1.27
C ASP A 176 -9.00 -14.46 2.15
N PHE A 177 -7.89 -13.79 2.45
CA PHE A 177 -7.92 -12.56 3.24
C PHE A 177 -6.81 -11.57 2.86
N PHE A 178 -7.08 -10.32 3.21
CA PHE A 178 -6.13 -9.22 3.26
C PHE A 178 -6.22 -8.53 4.63
N ALA A 179 -5.09 -8.28 5.24
CA ALA A 179 -4.99 -7.60 6.52
C ALA A 179 -4.23 -6.27 6.39
N TRP A 180 -4.68 -5.27 7.14
CA TRP A 180 -4.11 -3.94 7.17
C TRP A 180 -4.05 -3.39 8.59
N LEU A 181 -2.84 -3.02 9.02
CA LEU A 181 -2.55 -2.35 10.28
C LEU A 181 -1.83 -1.03 9.98
N ALA A 182 -2.46 0.11 10.20
CA ALA A 182 -1.78 1.40 10.28
C ALA A 182 -1.05 1.50 11.62
N ALA A 183 0.18 1.02 11.68
CA ALA A 183 0.98 0.95 12.91
C ALA A 183 1.41 2.35 13.39
N VAL A 184 1.59 3.29 12.46
CA VAL A 184 1.74 4.73 12.72
C VAL A 184 0.82 5.50 11.78
N PRO A 185 -0.42 5.80 12.18
CA PRO A 185 -1.35 6.57 11.35
C PRO A 185 -0.86 7.97 11.02
N ASP A 186 -0.08 8.56 11.94
CA ASP A 186 0.59 9.85 11.80
C ASP A 186 1.74 9.95 12.80
N GLY A 187 2.88 10.52 12.37
CA GLY A 187 4.07 10.63 13.20
C GLY A 187 5.05 11.69 12.71
N ASP A 188 5.93 12.11 13.63
CA ASP A 188 7.08 12.95 13.33
C ASP A 188 8.19 12.11 12.72
N ILE A 189 8.77 12.57 11.61
CA ILE A 189 9.87 11.88 10.95
C ILE A 189 11.11 12.76 10.88
N ASN A 190 12.28 12.17 11.17
CA ASN A 190 13.58 12.74 10.91
C ASN A 190 14.32 11.83 9.94
N VAL A 191 14.78 12.38 8.84
CA VAL A 191 15.43 11.65 7.75
C VAL A 191 16.83 12.17 7.52
N LYS A 192 17.82 11.28 7.53
CA LYS A 192 19.10 11.51 6.88
C LYS A 192 19.06 10.85 5.52
N LEU A 193 19.15 11.67 4.49
CA LEU A 193 19.11 11.24 3.10
C LEU A 193 20.53 11.24 2.55
N TYR A 194 20.92 10.16 1.90
CA TYR A 194 22.20 10.01 1.20
C TYR A 194 21.95 9.90 -0.30
N ILE A 195 22.51 10.82 -1.08
CA ILE A 195 22.46 10.78 -2.55
C ILE A 195 23.88 11.05 -3.06
N ASP A 196 24.44 10.06 -3.74
CA ASP A 196 25.80 10.13 -4.35
C ASP A 196 26.87 10.62 -3.36
N GLY A 197 26.80 10.16 -2.11
CA GLY A 197 27.74 10.50 -1.05
C GLY A 197 27.50 11.83 -0.34
N LYS A 198 26.50 12.60 -0.73
CA LYS A 198 26.06 13.81 -0.04
C LYS A 198 24.99 13.46 0.99
N GLU A 199 25.15 13.93 2.23
CA GLU A 199 24.15 13.81 3.30
C GLU A 199 23.29 15.07 3.38
N THR A 200 21.97 14.89 3.53
CA THR A 200 21.00 15.97 3.81
C THR A 200 20.08 15.51 4.94
N GLN A 201 19.77 16.40 5.89
CA GLN A 201 18.86 16.11 6.99
C GLN A 201 17.55 16.88 6.78
N LEU A 202 16.43 16.18 6.87
CA LEU A 202 15.08 16.68 6.64
C LEU A 202 14.16 16.17 7.75
N LYS A 203 13.09 16.93 7.99
CA LYS A 203 11.99 16.56 8.88
C LYS A 203 10.69 16.52 8.10
N GLY A 204 9.65 15.97 8.69
CA GLY A 204 8.35 15.96 8.06
C GLY A 204 7.33 15.11 8.80
N ASP A 205 6.31 14.70 8.07
CA ASP A 205 5.24 13.83 8.52
C ASP A 205 5.40 12.44 7.92
N GLY A 206 5.33 11.42 8.77
CA GLY A 206 5.50 10.02 8.40
C GLY A 206 4.28 9.18 8.72
N TYR A 207 4.08 8.15 7.91
CA TYR A 207 3.07 7.11 8.06
C TYR A 207 3.74 5.74 7.92
N HIS A 208 3.26 4.77 8.69
CA HIS A 208 3.69 3.39 8.55
C HIS A 208 2.50 2.45 8.65
N ASP A 209 2.42 1.51 7.71
CA ASP A 209 1.50 0.39 7.81
C ASP A 209 2.18 -0.95 7.56
N HIS A 210 1.50 -2.00 8.02
CA HIS A 210 1.86 -3.38 7.83
C HIS A 210 0.68 -4.12 7.21
N ASN A 211 0.93 -4.81 6.11
CA ASN A 211 -0.08 -5.49 5.34
C ASN A 211 0.35 -6.93 5.05
N TRP A 212 -0.61 -7.85 5.11
CA TRP A 212 -0.37 -9.26 4.77
C TRP A 212 -1.63 -9.95 4.27
N GLY A 213 -1.45 -11.09 3.61
CA GLY A 213 -2.55 -11.91 3.13
C GLY A 213 -2.10 -13.26 2.63
N ASN A 214 -3.06 -14.12 2.36
CA ASN A 214 -2.83 -15.51 1.93
C ASN A 214 -3.17 -15.75 0.46
N THR A 215 -3.52 -14.71 -0.28
CA THR A 215 -3.90 -14.80 -1.68
C THR A 215 -3.45 -13.56 -2.46
N PRO A 216 -3.12 -13.65 -3.77
CA PRO A 216 -2.79 -12.49 -4.58
C PRO A 216 -3.89 -11.43 -4.54
N LEU A 217 -3.54 -10.15 -4.37
CA LEU A 217 -4.48 -9.04 -4.19
C LEU A 217 -5.53 -8.95 -5.31
N GLN A 218 -5.15 -9.22 -6.56
CA GLN A 218 -6.06 -9.20 -7.72
C GLN A 218 -7.14 -10.30 -7.70
N ARG A 219 -7.07 -11.26 -6.78
CA ARG A 219 -8.15 -12.21 -6.53
C ARG A 219 -9.19 -11.65 -5.58
N LEU A 220 -8.78 -10.74 -4.69
CA LEU A 220 -9.66 -10.08 -3.74
C LEU A 220 -10.22 -8.77 -4.30
N PHE A 221 -9.37 -7.98 -4.98
CA PHE A 221 -9.68 -6.63 -5.39
C PHE A 221 -9.42 -6.40 -6.88
N ASP A 222 -10.23 -5.55 -7.47
CA ASP A 222 -9.97 -4.95 -8.78
C ASP A 222 -9.06 -3.73 -8.66
N GLY A 223 -9.09 -3.08 -7.51
CA GLY A 223 -8.28 -1.93 -7.19
C GLY A 223 -8.70 -1.24 -5.90
N TRP A 224 -8.15 -0.07 -5.66
CA TRP A 224 -8.54 0.80 -4.55
C TRP A 224 -8.17 2.25 -4.78
N VAL A 225 -8.85 3.11 -4.05
CA VAL A 225 -8.41 4.48 -3.76
C VAL A 225 -7.96 4.53 -2.31
N TRP A 226 -6.84 5.17 -2.05
CA TRP A 226 -6.31 5.37 -0.70
C TRP A 226 -5.76 6.78 -0.54
N PHE A 227 -6.05 7.38 0.59
CA PHE A 227 -5.61 8.72 0.95
C PHE A 227 -5.10 8.73 2.37
N ARG A 228 -3.99 9.42 2.57
CA ARG A 228 -3.49 9.83 3.87
C ARG A 228 -3.18 11.32 3.83
N GLY A 229 -3.68 12.04 4.82
CA GLY A 229 -3.42 13.47 4.93
C GLY A 229 -3.73 14.02 6.31
N LYS A 230 -3.53 15.30 6.46
CA LYS A 230 -3.84 16.01 7.68
C LYS A 230 -4.29 17.43 7.41
N THR A 231 -5.12 17.96 8.33
CA THR A 231 -5.43 19.37 8.52
C THR A 231 -4.53 19.91 9.64
N GLU A 232 -4.81 21.12 10.12
CA GLU A 232 -4.11 21.66 11.28
C GLU A 232 -4.29 20.79 12.54
N ASN A 233 -5.51 20.25 12.75
CA ASN A 233 -5.85 19.55 13.98
C ASN A 233 -6.19 18.08 13.81
N HIS A 234 -6.38 17.58 12.58
CA HIS A 234 -6.87 16.23 12.34
C HIS A 234 -6.01 15.47 11.34
N THR A 235 -5.77 14.19 11.63
CA THR A 235 -5.24 13.21 10.69
C THR A 235 -6.41 12.46 10.04
N VAL A 236 -6.36 12.31 8.72
CA VAL A 236 -7.38 11.63 7.92
C VAL A 236 -6.75 10.49 7.13
N ILE A 237 -7.29 9.29 7.28
CA ILE A 237 -7.06 8.15 6.38
C ILE A 237 -8.40 7.81 5.76
N ALA A 238 -8.45 7.80 4.44
CA ALA A 238 -9.65 7.51 3.67
C ALA A 238 -9.31 6.51 2.57
N SER A 239 -10.14 5.50 2.40
CA SER A 239 -9.93 4.50 1.36
C SER A 239 -11.26 3.97 0.86
N GLU A 240 -11.27 3.43 -0.35
CA GLU A 240 -12.32 2.56 -0.84
C GLU A 240 -11.68 1.44 -1.63
N LEU A 241 -11.97 0.21 -1.20
CA LEU A 241 -11.48 -1.00 -1.84
C LEU A 241 -12.58 -1.54 -2.76
N TYR A 242 -12.22 -1.84 -4.00
CA TYR A 242 -13.13 -2.43 -4.99
C TYR A 242 -12.88 -3.92 -5.02
N THR A 243 -13.83 -4.71 -4.50
CA THR A 243 -13.69 -6.15 -4.53
C THR A 243 -13.85 -6.66 -5.96
N SER A 244 -13.16 -7.75 -6.29
CA SER A 244 -13.26 -8.34 -7.62
C SER A 244 -14.68 -8.88 -7.87
N ASP A 245 -15.10 -8.96 -9.14
CA ASP A 245 -16.39 -9.56 -9.53
C ASP A 245 -16.55 -10.98 -8.96
N GLU A 246 -15.46 -11.77 -8.90
CA GLU A 246 -15.44 -13.12 -8.31
C GLU A 246 -15.72 -13.10 -6.81
N ARG A 247 -15.56 -11.94 -6.17
CA ARG A 247 -15.80 -11.69 -4.73
C ARG A 247 -17.02 -10.82 -4.48
N GLY A 248 -17.86 -10.63 -5.50
CA GLY A 248 -19.18 -10.00 -5.41
C GLY A 248 -19.25 -8.56 -5.87
N GLY A 249 -18.14 -7.91 -6.27
CA GLY A 249 -18.13 -6.55 -6.83
C GLY A 249 -18.60 -5.49 -5.83
N TYR A 250 -18.17 -5.58 -4.57
CA TYR A 250 -18.55 -4.61 -3.53
C TYR A 250 -17.51 -3.51 -3.39
N ASP A 251 -17.99 -2.30 -3.08
CA ASP A 251 -17.16 -1.19 -2.66
C ASP A 251 -17.11 -1.16 -1.12
N ILE A 252 -15.89 -1.10 -0.57
CA ILE A 252 -15.66 -1.08 0.88
C ILE A 252 -15.01 0.26 1.23
N PRO A 253 -15.80 1.29 1.56
CA PRO A 253 -15.28 2.57 2.02
C PRO A 253 -14.74 2.46 3.45
N ILE A 254 -13.66 3.20 3.71
CA ILE A 254 -13.00 3.27 5.02
C ILE A 254 -12.72 4.74 5.33
N LEU A 255 -13.08 5.19 6.52
CA LEU A 255 -12.76 6.52 7.00
C LEU A 255 -12.29 6.48 8.45
N TYR A 256 -11.07 6.95 8.65
CA TYR A 256 -10.47 7.19 9.95
C TYR A 256 -10.13 8.67 10.07
N ILE A 257 -10.60 9.30 11.17
CA ILE A 257 -10.23 10.66 11.55
C ILE A 257 -9.85 10.63 13.02
N ALA A 258 -8.69 11.20 13.32
CA ALA A 258 -8.18 11.28 14.69
C ALA A 258 -7.40 12.56 14.91
N ASN A 259 -7.24 12.94 16.19
CA ASN A 259 -6.31 13.96 16.63
C ASN A 259 -5.58 13.51 17.91
N GLU A 260 -4.52 14.24 18.28
CA GLU A 260 -3.73 13.91 19.47
C GLU A 260 -4.50 14.09 20.77
N LYS A 261 -5.45 15.04 20.82
CA LYS A 261 -6.19 15.41 22.02
C LYS A 261 -7.30 14.40 22.33
N ASP A 262 -8.13 14.08 21.34
CA ASP A 262 -9.37 13.33 21.53
C ASP A 262 -9.20 11.85 21.09
N GLY A 263 -8.10 11.53 20.42
CA GLY A 263 -7.86 10.23 19.83
C GLY A 263 -8.69 10.02 18.57
N VAL A 264 -9.31 8.84 18.42
CA VAL A 264 -10.13 8.48 17.25
C VAL A 264 -11.49 9.15 17.33
N ILE A 265 -11.82 9.96 16.34
CA ILE A 265 -13.09 10.72 16.21
C ILE A 265 -14.05 9.99 15.27
N VAL A 266 -13.52 9.50 14.12
CA VAL A 266 -14.27 8.71 13.15
C VAL A 266 -13.54 7.41 12.89
N ASN A 267 -14.27 6.31 13.00
CA ASN A 267 -13.83 4.99 12.58
C ASN A 267 -15.01 4.32 11.88
N ARG A 268 -15.02 4.37 10.56
CA ARG A 268 -16.06 3.78 9.72
C ARG A 268 -15.44 2.81 8.73
N PHE A 269 -16.15 1.72 8.54
CA PHE A 269 -15.75 0.67 7.62
C PHE A 269 -16.99 0.09 6.93
N GLY A 270 -16.93 -0.07 5.59
CA GLY A 270 -18.05 -0.54 4.80
C GLY A 270 -19.12 0.54 4.56
N GLN A 271 -20.16 0.17 3.89
CA GLN A 271 -21.21 1.10 3.43
C GLN A 271 -22.20 1.52 4.52
N ASP A 272 -22.07 0.99 5.73
CA ASP A 272 -22.96 1.34 6.85
C ASP A 272 -22.63 2.74 7.40
N GLY A 273 -23.45 3.71 7.05
CA GLY A 273 -23.29 5.11 7.46
C GLY A 273 -22.10 5.84 6.86
N LEU A 274 -21.51 5.33 5.77
CA LEU A 274 -20.47 5.99 5.00
C LEU A 274 -20.80 5.96 3.51
N PHE A 275 -20.83 7.15 2.89
CA PHE A 275 -21.15 7.33 1.48
C PHE A 275 -19.95 7.91 0.74
N THR A 276 -19.65 7.36 -0.43
CA THR A 276 -18.55 7.79 -1.29
C THR A 276 -19.04 8.44 -2.57
N LYS A 277 -18.24 9.35 -3.09
CA LYS A 277 -18.49 10.02 -4.35
C LYS A 277 -17.18 10.35 -5.06
N TYR A 278 -17.17 10.11 -6.36
CA TYR A 278 -16.07 10.47 -7.26
C TYR A 278 -16.50 11.65 -8.14
N ALA A 279 -15.62 12.62 -8.25
CA ALA A 279 -15.82 13.77 -9.12
C ALA A 279 -14.47 14.17 -9.76
N ASN A 280 -14.54 15.01 -10.83
CA ASN A 280 -13.40 15.57 -11.54
C ASN A 280 -12.47 14.52 -12.11
N LYS A 281 -12.65 14.16 -13.35
CA LYS A 281 -11.73 13.30 -14.12
C LYS A 281 -10.57 14.15 -14.64
N ILE A 282 -9.34 13.65 -14.51
CA ILE A 282 -8.16 14.31 -15.10
C ILE A 282 -8.12 14.03 -16.59
N GLU A 283 -8.18 15.09 -17.38
CA GLU A 283 -8.01 15.00 -18.84
C GLU A 283 -6.56 14.61 -19.17
N GLY A 284 -6.40 13.62 -20.04
CA GLY A 284 -5.08 13.14 -20.48
C GLY A 284 -4.41 12.09 -19.58
N LEU A 285 -4.99 11.77 -18.44
CA LEU A 285 -4.54 10.67 -17.59
C LEU A 285 -5.56 9.53 -17.65
N TYR A 286 -5.20 8.42 -18.27
CA TYR A 286 -6.10 7.32 -18.58
C TYR A 286 -5.60 6.02 -17.95
N ASN A 287 -6.53 5.22 -17.42
CA ASN A 287 -6.26 3.83 -17.05
C ASN A 287 -6.13 2.97 -18.32
N LYS A 288 -5.88 1.69 -18.15
CA LYS A 288 -5.70 0.78 -19.27
C LYS A 288 -6.97 0.55 -20.09
N SER A 289 -8.16 0.76 -19.53
CA SER A 289 -9.45 0.72 -20.23
C SER A 289 -9.72 2.00 -21.01
N ASN A 290 -8.75 2.93 -21.05
CA ASN A 290 -8.86 4.24 -21.67
C ASN A 290 -9.93 5.12 -21.02
N GLU A 291 -10.17 4.92 -19.73
CA GLU A 291 -11.04 5.77 -18.92
C GLU A 291 -10.19 6.77 -18.12
N PRO A 292 -10.63 8.03 -18.00
CA PRO A 292 -9.88 9.02 -17.23
C PRO A 292 -9.92 8.70 -15.74
N TYR A 293 -8.79 8.84 -15.06
CA TYR A 293 -8.70 8.72 -13.61
C TYR A 293 -9.49 9.82 -12.90
N PHE A 294 -10.11 9.46 -11.78
CA PHE A 294 -10.70 10.42 -10.87
C PHE A 294 -9.58 11.11 -10.06
N SER A 295 -9.64 12.44 -9.98
CA SER A 295 -8.78 13.25 -9.13
C SER A 295 -9.46 13.71 -7.84
N SER A 296 -10.74 13.45 -7.67
CA SER A 296 -11.50 13.86 -6.49
C SER A 296 -12.23 12.66 -5.88
N PHE A 297 -12.08 12.52 -4.58
CA PHE A 297 -12.69 11.49 -3.77
C PHE A 297 -13.33 12.13 -2.54
N GLU A 298 -14.62 11.88 -2.35
CA GLU A 298 -15.38 12.46 -1.25
C GLU A 298 -16.02 11.34 -0.41
N LEU A 299 -15.98 11.52 0.92
CA LEU A 299 -16.67 10.65 1.87
C LEU A 299 -17.56 11.47 2.79
N LEU A 300 -18.80 11.02 2.93
CA LEU A 300 -19.81 11.64 3.78
C LEU A 300 -20.29 10.60 4.80
N THR A 301 -20.25 10.96 6.09
CA THR A 301 -20.81 10.14 7.15
C THR A 301 -22.27 10.46 7.38
N GLU A 302 -23.05 9.51 7.92
CA GLU A 302 -24.47 9.70 8.26
C GLU A 302 -24.76 10.87 9.22
N ASN A 303 -23.75 11.24 10.06
CA ASN A 303 -23.84 12.35 10.99
C ASN A 303 -23.27 13.66 10.40
N GLY A 304 -23.14 13.77 9.08
CA GLY A 304 -22.85 15.02 8.37
C GLY A 304 -21.39 15.41 8.28
N ARG A 305 -20.43 14.61 8.79
CA ARG A 305 -19.00 14.88 8.58
C ARG A 305 -18.63 14.59 7.14
N HIS A 306 -17.93 15.50 6.50
CA HIS A 306 -17.63 15.44 5.09
C HIS A 306 -16.13 15.62 4.85
N VAL A 307 -15.51 14.68 4.16
CA VAL A 307 -14.12 14.71 3.73
C VAL A 307 -14.09 14.82 2.21
N LYS A 308 -13.43 15.86 1.71
CA LYS A 308 -13.16 16.08 0.28
C LYS A 308 -11.66 16.04 0.03
N ILE A 309 -11.27 15.23 -0.92
CA ILE A 309 -9.88 15.03 -1.33
C ILE A 309 -9.79 15.38 -2.80
N SER A 310 -8.87 16.28 -3.15
CA SER A 310 -8.67 16.74 -4.53
C SER A 310 -7.21 16.60 -4.92
N GLY A 311 -6.90 15.67 -5.81
CA GLY A 311 -5.59 15.54 -6.42
C GLY A 311 -5.28 16.78 -7.26
N GLN A 312 -4.13 17.40 -7.02
CA GLN A 312 -3.66 18.60 -7.72
C GLN A 312 -2.61 18.24 -8.77
N ASP A 313 -1.49 17.71 -8.32
CA ASP A 313 -0.37 17.34 -9.17
C ASP A 313 -0.18 15.82 -9.19
N VAL A 314 0.06 15.26 -10.37
CA VAL A 314 0.43 13.85 -10.52
C VAL A 314 1.89 13.68 -10.12
N ILE A 315 2.14 12.96 -9.02
CA ILE A 315 3.48 12.63 -8.55
C ILE A 315 4.03 11.42 -9.30
N ASP A 316 3.17 10.42 -9.53
CA ASP A 316 3.54 9.16 -10.17
C ASP A 316 2.34 8.59 -10.95
N ASN A 317 2.62 8.04 -12.12
CA ASN A 317 1.67 7.28 -12.93
C ASN A 317 2.40 6.18 -13.68
N THR A 318 2.28 4.95 -13.21
CA THR A 318 3.11 3.88 -13.74
C THR A 318 2.43 2.53 -13.77
N ASN A 319 2.80 1.74 -14.78
CA ASN A 319 2.52 0.32 -14.81
C ASN A 319 3.55 -0.41 -13.93
N LEU A 320 3.07 -1.10 -12.88
CA LEU A 320 3.94 -1.74 -11.89
C LEU A 320 4.79 -2.87 -12.48
N PHE A 321 4.29 -3.61 -13.45
CA PHE A 321 5.09 -4.66 -14.10
C PHE A 321 6.21 -4.09 -14.97
N LYS A 322 5.95 -2.95 -15.61
CA LYS A 322 6.99 -2.24 -16.36
C LYS A 322 8.05 -1.68 -15.40
N ARG A 323 7.63 -1.07 -14.30
CA ARG A 323 8.51 -0.54 -13.26
C ARG A 323 9.36 -1.65 -12.62
N ALA A 324 8.78 -2.81 -12.35
CA ALA A 324 9.49 -3.98 -11.82
C ALA A 324 10.41 -4.67 -12.84
N GLY A 325 10.50 -4.14 -14.07
CA GLY A 325 11.37 -4.69 -15.12
C GLY A 325 10.94 -6.03 -15.67
N LEU A 326 9.65 -6.40 -15.58
CA LEU A 326 9.16 -7.63 -16.18
C LEU A 326 9.33 -7.61 -17.70
N PRO A 327 9.90 -8.69 -18.30
CA PRO A 327 10.05 -8.79 -19.74
C PRO A 327 8.72 -8.63 -20.50
N TRP A 328 8.75 -7.95 -21.65
CA TRP A 328 7.55 -7.65 -22.42
C TRP A 328 6.67 -8.85 -22.78
N PRO A 329 7.20 -10.07 -23.07
CA PRO A 329 6.33 -11.22 -23.36
C PRO A 329 5.53 -11.68 -22.13
N ILE A 330 6.12 -11.55 -20.92
CA ILE A 330 5.43 -11.86 -19.66
C ILE A 330 4.35 -10.82 -19.40
N ARG A 331 4.67 -9.53 -19.57
CA ARG A 331 3.68 -8.45 -19.41
C ARG A 331 2.50 -8.62 -20.36
N LEU A 332 2.76 -8.98 -21.64
CA LEU A 332 1.71 -9.23 -22.61
C LEU A 332 0.82 -10.41 -22.19
N ALA A 333 1.40 -11.51 -21.71
CA ALA A 333 0.64 -12.66 -21.24
C ALA A 333 -0.22 -12.29 -20.00
N MET A 334 0.32 -11.51 -19.07
CA MET A 334 -0.42 -11.03 -17.89
C MET A 334 -1.55 -10.08 -18.28
N SER A 335 -1.31 -9.16 -19.21
CA SER A 335 -2.34 -8.25 -19.72
C SER A 335 -3.48 -9.01 -20.45
N GLN A 336 -3.17 -10.08 -21.19
CA GLN A 336 -4.20 -10.96 -21.78
C GLN A 336 -5.01 -11.69 -20.71
N ALA A 337 -4.42 -11.97 -19.55
CA ALA A 337 -5.10 -12.52 -18.37
C ALA A 337 -5.81 -11.43 -17.54
N LYS A 338 -5.93 -10.20 -18.06
CA LYS A 338 -6.49 -9.03 -17.36
C LYS A 338 -5.78 -8.70 -16.05
N ILE A 339 -4.47 -8.88 -15.99
CA ILE A 339 -3.61 -8.50 -14.87
C ILE A 339 -2.58 -7.53 -15.42
N ASP A 340 -2.79 -6.25 -15.19
CA ASP A 340 -1.92 -5.17 -15.70
C ASP A 340 -1.92 -3.99 -14.73
N PRO A 341 -1.32 -4.14 -13.54
CA PRO A 341 -1.49 -3.22 -12.43
C PRO A 341 -0.92 -1.83 -12.75
N TYR A 342 -1.77 -0.83 -12.58
CA TYR A 342 -1.44 0.58 -12.69
C TYR A 342 -1.54 1.28 -11.35
N TYR A 343 -0.56 2.12 -11.06
CA TYR A 343 -0.48 2.91 -9.85
C TYR A 343 -0.37 4.38 -10.19
N THR A 344 -1.26 5.19 -9.63
CA THR A 344 -1.25 6.64 -9.79
C THR A 344 -1.26 7.29 -8.42
N ARG A 345 -0.41 8.31 -8.24
CA ARG A 345 -0.28 9.07 -7.01
C ARG A 345 -0.40 10.55 -7.29
N PHE A 346 -1.13 11.25 -6.41
CA PHE A 346 -1.33 12.69 -6.48
C PHE A 346 -0.87 13.36 -5.19
N ASP A 347 -0.22 14.52 -5.31
CA ASP A 347 -0.24 15.53 -4.24
C ASP A 347 -1.66 16.08 -4.17
N SER A 348 -2.24 16.21 -2.98
CA SER A 348 -3.68 16.42 -2.86
C SER A 348 -4.00 17.43 -1.77
N GLU A 349 -5.05 18.22 -2.04
CA GLU A 349 -5.72 19.04 -1.04
C GLU A 349 -6.75 18.19 -0.30
N LEU A 350 -6.87 18.48 0.99
CA LEU A 350 -7.86 17.91 1.90
C LEU A 350 -8.75 19.01 2.43
N ARG A 351 -10.06 18.79 2.44
CA ARG A 351 -11.04 19.61 3.16
C ARG A 351 -11.88 18.73 4.05
N TYR A 352 -11.90 19.01 5.34
CA TYR A 352 -12.72 18.32 6.33
C TYR A 352 -13.76 19.27 6.91
N GLU A 353 -15.04 18.95 6.69
CA GLU A 353 -16.20 19.69 7.17
C GLU A 353 -16.87 18.89 8.30
N PHE A 354 -17.15 19.55 9.44
CA PHE A 354 -17.76 18.96 10.63
C PHE A 354 -18.61 20.01 11.36
N ASP A 355 -19.37 19.61 12.39
CA ASP A 355 -20.35 20.48 13.04
C ASP A 355 -19.77 21.80 13.55
N GLU A 356 -18.54 21.77 14.06
CA GLU A 356 -17.88 22.94 14.63
C GLU A 356 -17.17 23.83 13.59
N GLY A 357 -17.04 23.36 12.33
CA GLY A 357 -16.38 24.13 11.30
C GLY A 357 -15.84 23.36 10.11
N THR A 358 -14.84 23.97 9.47
CA THR A 358 -14.15 23.41 8.31
C THR A 358 -12.65 23.62 8.49
N GLU A 359 -11.88 22.59 8.15
CA GLU A 359 -10.41 22.66 8.11
C GLU A 359 -9.93 22.24 6.72
N ASP A 360 -8.97 23.01 6.21
CA ASP A 360 -8.25 22.66 4.99
C ASP A 360 -6.89 22.05 5.35
N GLY A 361 -6.39 21.17 4.48
CA GLY A 361 -5.16 20.45 4.72
C GLY A 361 -4.60 19.87 3.42
N TYR A 362 -3.72 18.90 3.57
CA TYR A 362 -3.03 18.27 2.44
C TYR A 362 -2.81 16.78 2.70
N GLY A 363 -2.46 16.05 1.64
CA GLY A 363 -2.13 14.64 1.73
C GLY A 363 -1.68 14.05 0.41
N VAL A 364 -1.62 12.74 0.39
CA VAL A 364 -1.31 11.94 -0.80
C VAL A 364 -2.52 11.07 -1.11
N LEU A 365 -3.01 11.17 -2.35
CA LEU A 365 -4.07 10.33 -2.90
C LEU A 365 -3.44 9.30 -3.84
N GLU A 366 -3.75 8.05 -3.63
CA GLU A 366 -3.28 6.92 -4.45
C GLU A 366 -4.47 6.21 -5.09
N VAL A 367 -4.32 5.87 -6.36
CA VAL A 367 -5.27 5.05 -7.11
C VAL A 367 -4.53 3.84 -7.64
N MET A 368 -4.96 2.68 -7.23
CA MET A 368 -4.46 1.39 -7.68
C MET A 368 -5.50 0.69 -8.55
N ASP A 369 -5.13 0.35 -9.77
CA ASP A 369 -5.87 -0.52 -10.67
C ASP A 369 -5.08 -1.83 -10.79
N LEU A 370 -5.67 -2.96 -10.43
CA LEU A 370 -5.00 -4.26 -10.42
C LEU A 370 -5.29 -5.09 -11.68
N LYS A 371 -6.24 -4.67 -12.52
CA LYS A 371 -6.70 -5.41 -13.73
C LYS A 371 -6.28 -4.86 -15.05
#